data_4cf31a79b2ebaa792553de0272f4d041
#
_entry.id   4cf31a79b2ebaa792553de0272f4d041
#
_cell.length_a   1.000
_cell.length_b   1.000
_cell.length_c   1.000
_cell.angle_alpha   90.00
_cell.angle_beta   90.00
_cell.angle_gamma   90.00
#
_symmetry.space_group_name_H-M   'P 1'
#
loop_
_entity.id
_entity.type
_entity.pdbx_description
1 polymer ?
#
loop_
_entity_poly.entity_id
_entity_poly.type
_entity_poly.pdbx_seq_one_letter_code
_entity_poly.pdbx_strand_id
1 'polypeptide(L)'
;ALTEYYPTRQETALLRERAAELTADFGSDAVLVEFGSGASEKTRILLDAVPDLGAYVPLDISESALADAARRIGADYPGLRVQPLLGDFEHLSRLPDDLPRGRRIGFFPGSTIGNLEPDEAVRFLAAARRMLGEGSLFILGTDMVKDAGVLVAAYDDARGVTAAFNKNLLARANAELHADFDLDAFAHQAVWNPETSRMEMHLRAIAPTTARIDGRTFRFLEGETIHTESSRKFTPETIRSMAESAGWSVSRIDVSPEPSVALSLLRG
;
A
#
# COMPACT_ATOMS: atom_id res chain seq x y z
N ALA A 1 -4.59 -13.11 11.80
CA ALA A 1 -4.89 -11.69 11.54
C ALA A 1 -5.38 -11.04 12.83
N LEU A 2 -5.05 -9.78 13.06
CA LEU A 2 -5.54 -8.99 14.19
C LEU A 2 -7.01 -8.63 13.96
N THR A 3 -7.84 -8.71 14.99
CA THR A 3 -9.27 -8.39 14.89
C THR A 3 -9.46 -6.89 14.63
N GLU A 4 -8.63 -6.06 15.26
CA GLU A 4 -8.64 -4.61 15.16
C GLU A 4 -8.17 -4.11 13.80
N TYR A 5 -7.21 -4.80 13.16
CA TYR A 5 -6.70 -4.45 11.84
C TYR A 5 -7.64 -4.92 10.73
N TYR A 6 -8.65 -4.10 10.46
CA TYR A 6 -9.72 -4.37 9.50
C TYR A 6 -9.34 -4.20 8.02
N PRO A 7 -8.36 -3.32 7.61
CA PRO A 7 -8.23 -2.90 6.22
C PRO A 7 -8.08 -4.09 5.25
N THR A 8 -7.19 -5.05 5.56
CA THR A 8 -7.00 -6.22 4.69
C THR A 8 -8.27 -7.05 4.54
N ARG A 9 -9.02 -7.29 5.63
CA ARG A 9 -10.24 -8.10 5.58
C ARG A 9 -11.34 -7.43 4.77
N GLN A 10 -11.58 -6.14 5.03
CA GLN A 10 -12.63 -5.37 4.35
C GLN A 10 -12.33 -5.22 2.87
N GLU A 11 -11.08 -4.90 2.52
CA GLU A 11 -10.69 -4.76 1.12
C GLU A 11 -10.76 -6.09 0.37
N THR A 12 -10.32 -7.19 0.98
CA THR A 12 -10.44 -8.53 0.39
C THR A 12 -11.90 -8.93 0.18
N ALA A 13 -12.77 -8.65 1.16
CA ALA A 13 -14.21 -8.93 1.03
C ALA A 13 -14.87 -8.09 -0.07
N LEU A 14 -14.59 -6.79 -0.11
CA LEU A 14 -15.09 -5.89 -1.13
C LEU A 14 -14.59 -6.27 -2.53
N LEU A 15 -13.31 -6.66 -2.65
CA LEU A 15 -12.73 -7.09 -3.90
C LEU A 15 -13.41 -8.37 -4.42
N ARG A 16 -13.69 -9.36 -3.55
CA ARG A 16 -14.45 -10.56 -3.94
C ARG A 16 -15.86 -10.22 -4.41
N GLU A 17 -16.54 -9.33 -3.70
CA GLU A 17 -17.90 -8.90 -4.06
C GLU A 17 -17.94 -8.18 -5.40
N ARG A 18 -16.92 -7.39 -5.72
CA ARG A 18 -16.89 -6.50 -6.89
C ARG A 18 -15.98 -6.98 -8.03
N ALA A 19 -15.30 -8.12 -7.89
CA ALA A 19 -14.32 -8.59 -8.85
C ALA A 19 -14.86 -8.62 -10.29
N ALA A 20 -16.04 -9.20 -10.51
CA ALA A 20 -16.65 -9.29 -11.83
C ALA A 20 -16.92 -7.92 -12.47
N GLU A 21 -17.35 -6.94 -11.66
CA GLU A 21 -17.65 -5.59 -12.13
C GLU A 21 -16.38 -4.77 -12.36
N LEU A 22 -15.36 -4.95 -11.52
CA LEU A 22 -14.06 -4.28 -11.66
C LEU A 22 -13.28 -4.76 -12.88
N THR A 23 -13.46 -6.03 -13.25
CA THR A 23 -12.73 -6.66 -14.37
C THR A 23 -13.51 -6.66 -15.68
N ALA A 24 -14.77 -6.22 -15.70
CA ALA A 24 -15.65 -6.26 -16.86
C ALA A 24 -15.06 -5.61 -18.13
N ASP A 25 -14.26 -4.57 -17.94
CA ASP A 25 -13.65 -3.80 -19.03
C ASP A 25 -12.18 -4.17 -19.30
N PHE A 26 -11.64 -5.24 -18.74
CA PHE A 26 -10.23 -5.62 -18.95
C PHE A 26 -9.97 -6.02 -20.41
N GLY A 27 -10.86 -6.80 -20.99
CA GLY A 27 -10.69 -7.35 -22.35
C GLY A 27 -9.73 -8.54 -22.37
N SER A 28 -9.66 -9.20 -23.52
CA SER A 28 -8.73 -10.31 -23.74
C SER A 28 -7.28 -9.83 -23.75
N ASP A 29 -6.36 -10.73 -23.39
CA ASP A 29 -4.92 -10.46 -23.34
C ASP A 29 -4.52 -9.26 -22.48
N ALA A 30 -5.37 -8.83 -21.53
CA ALA A 30 -5.06 -7.74 -20.62
C ALA A 30 -3.81 -8.06 -19.78
N VAL A 31 -3.11 -7.02 -19.34
CA VAL A 31 -1.91 -7.15 -18.51
C VAL A 31 -2.16 -6.47 -17.17
N LEU A 32 -2.17 -7.28 -16.11
CA LEU A 32 -2.29 -6.79 -14.74
C LEU A 32 -0.90 -6.43 -14.19
N VAL A 33 -0.72 -5.17 -13.81
CA VAL A 33 0.50 -4.64 -13.19
C VAL A 33 0.19 -4.31 -11.72
N GLU A 34 0.77 -5.06 -10.80
CA GLU A 34 0.57 -4.82 -9.36
C GLU A 34 1.75 -4.05 -8.78
N PHE A 35 1.45 -2.91 -8.19
CA PHE A 35 2.41 -2.03 -7.54
C PHE A 35 2.56 -2.43 -6.06
N GLY A 36 3.78 -2.77 -5.63
CA GLY A 36 4.04 -3.30 -4.29
C GLY A 36 3.51 -4.73 -4.12
N SER A 37 4.03 -5.66 -4.89
CA SER A 37 3.48 -7.00 -4.98
C SER A 37 3.90 -7.90 -3.83
N GLY A 38 2.99 -8.11 -2.88
CA GLY A 38 3.15 -9.09 -1.80
C GLY A 38 2.65 -10.50 -2.10
N ALA A 39 2.37 -10.88 -3.36
CA ALA A 39 1.71 -12.14 -3.75
C ALA A 39 0.46 -12.41 -2.91
N SER A 40 -0.40 -11.42 -2.81
CA SER A 40 -1.51 -11.40 -1.89
C SER A 40 -2.70 -12.23 -2.37
N GLU A 41 -3.55 -12.61 -1.43
CA GLU A 41 -4.85 -13.20 -1.73
C GLU A 41 -5.70 -12.29 -2.65
N LYS A 42 -5.52 -10.97 -2.56
CA LYS A 42 -6.22 -9.98 -3.38
C LYS A 42 -5.90 -10.11 -4.87
N THR A 43 -4.62 -10.37 -5.20
CA THR A 43 -4.19 -10.62 -6.57
C THR A 43 -4.90 -11.82 -7.15
N ARG A 44 -5.01 -12.93 -6.40
CA ARG A 44 -5.70 -14.14 -6.84
C ARG A 44 -7.15 -13.88 -7.17
N ILE A 45 -7.84 -13.05 -6.40
CA ILE A 45 -9.25 -12.69 -6.67
C ILE A 45 -9.41 -12.07 -8.06
N LEU A 46 -8.49 -11.19 -8.47
CA LEU A 46 -8.51 -10.60 -9.80
C LEU A 46 -8.11 -11.62 -10.88
N LEU A 47 -7.11 -12.44 -10.63
CA LEU A 47 -6.68 -13.49 -11.58
C LEU A 47 -7.77 -14.52 -11.82
N ASP A 48 -8.48 -14.93 -10.77
CA ASP A 48 -9.62 -15.88 -10.89
C ASP A 48 -10.80 -15.27 -11.66
N ALA A 49 -10.98 -13.94 -11.59
CA ALA A 49 -12.04 -13.24 -12.30
C ALA A 49 -11.74 -13.04 -13.80
N VAL A 50 -10.47 -13.19 -14.24
CA VAL A 50 -10.04 -12.96 -15.64
C VAL A 50 -9.15 -14.12 -16.10
N PRO A 51 -9.73 -15.29 -16.42
CA PRO A 51 -8.97 -16.48 -16.79
C PRO A 51 -8.17 -16.36 -18.09
N ASP A 52 -8.51 -15.42 -18.96
CA ASP A 52 -7.85 -15.10 -20.23
C ASP A 52 -6.89 -13.90 -20.11
N LEU A 53 -6.43 -13.59 -18.91
CA LEU A 53 -5.41 -12.56 -18.68
C LEU A 53 -4.11 -12.91 -19.42
N GLY A 54 -3.60 -11.98 -20.21
CA GLY A 54 -2.41 -12.21 -21.03
C GLY A 54 -1.11 -12.26 -20.24
N ALA A 55 -0.98 -11.43 -19.18
CA ALA A 55 0.18 -11.46 -18.30
C ALA A 55 -0.13 -10.80 -16.93
N TYR A 56 0.62 -11.24 -15.93
CA TYR A 56 0.73 -10.60 -14.61
C TYR A 56 2.15 -10.07 -14.42
N VAL A 57 2.27 -8.80 -14.04
CA VAL A 57 3.53 -8.09 -13.81
C VAL A 57 3.56 -7.60 -12.36
N PRO A 58 4.07 -8.41 -11.42
CA PRO A 58 4.36 -7.91 -10.08
C PRO A 58 5.53 -6.93 -10.14
N LEU A 59 5.37 -5.78 -9.49
CA LEU A 59 6.38 -4.72 -9.40
C LEU A 59 6.68 -4.44 -7.93
N ASP A 60 7.95 -4.50 -7.53
CA ASP A 60 8.41 -4.24 -6.17
C ASP A 60 9.89 -3.82 -6.17
N ILE A 61 10.33 -3.18 -5.09
CA ILE A 61 11.74 -2.85 -4.84
C ILE A 61 12.53 -4.02 -4.23
N SER A 62 11.83 -5.03 -3.72
CA SER A 62 12.42 -6.20 -3.07
C SER A 62 12.51 -7.37 -4.05
N GLU A 63 13.73 -7.71 -4.46
CA GLU A 63 14.00 -8.85 -5.34
C GLU A 63 13.49 -10.17 -4.75
N SER A 64 13.68 -10.38 -3.45
CA SER A 64 13.22 -11.59 -2.76
C SER A 64 11.68 -11.68 -2.72
N ALA A 65 10.99 -10.57 -2.46
CA ALA A 65 9.53 -10.53 -2.47
C ALA A 65 8.98 -10.83 -3.88
N LEU A 66 9.58 -10.25 -4.92
CA LEU A 66 9.23 -10.52 -6.31
C LEU A 66 9.43 -11.98 -6.72
N ALA A 67 10.58 -12.55 -6.37
CA ALA A 67 10.86 -13.95 -6.67
C ALA A 67 9.84 -14.89 -6.00
N ASP A 68 9.49 -14.61 -4.75
CA ASP A 68 8.47 -15.36 -4.01
C ASP A 68 7.08 -15.20 -4.62
N ALA A 69 6.69 -13.98 -4.99
CA ALA A 69 5.42 -13.69 -5.63
C ALA A 69 5.29 -14.42 -6.97
N ALA A 70 6.31 -14.29 -7.83
CA ALA A 70 6.34 -14.93 -9.13
C ALA A 70 6.24 -16.46 -9.03
N ARG A 71 6.99 -17.07 -8.10
CA ARG A 71 6.98 -18.51 -7.88
C ARG A 71 5.59 -19.00 -7.45
N ARG A 72 4.94 -18.32 -6.48
CA ARG A 72 3.63 -18.69 -5.96
C ARG A 72 2.54 -18.55 -7.01
N ILE A 73 2.48 -17.40 -7.69
CA ILE A 73 1.49 -17.16 -8.73
C ILE A 73 1.72 -18.11 -9.93
N GLY A 74 2.96 -18.30 -10.37
CA GLY A 74 3.28 -19.23 -11.46
C GLY A 74 2.90 -20.70 -11.15
N ALA A 75 2.99 -21.10 -9.88
CA ALA A 75 2.55 -22.43 -9.45
C ALA A 75 1.02 -22.57 -9.46
N ASP A 76 0.30 -21.54 -8.99
CA ASP A 76 -1.15 -21.55 -8.92
C ASP A 76 -1.83 -21.34 -10.30
N TYR A 77 -1.15 -20.62 -11.23
CA TYR A 77 -1.65 -20.27 -12.57
C TYR A 77 -0.64 -20.67 -13.66
N PRO A 78 -0.45 -21.96 -13.94
CA PRO A 78 0.62 -22.46 -14.85
C PRO A 78 0.47 -21.99 -16.30
N GLY A 79 -0.71 -21.51 -16.72
CA GLY A 79 -0.95 -20.95 -18.05
C GLY A 79 -0.73 -19.44 -18.15
N LEU A 80 -0.55 -18.75 -17.00
CA LEU A 80 -0.38 -17.31 -16.95
C LEU A 80 1.09 -16.93 -17.13
N ARG A 81 1.38 -15.99 -18.02
CA ARG A 81 2.69 -15.37 -18.10
C ARG A 81 2.91 -14.46 -16.89
N VAL A 82 3.87 -14.82 -16.02
CA VAL A 82 4.30 -13.99 -14.88
C VAL A 82 5.63 -13.36 -15.20
N GLN A 83 5.69 -12.02 -15.19
CA GLN A 83 6.91 -11.27 -15.54
C GLN A 83 7.25 -10.27 -14.44
N PRO A 84 8.06 -10.65 -13.44
CA PRO A 84 8.46 -9.76 -12.36
C PRO A 84 9.23 -8.55 -12.86
N LEU A 85 8.96 -7.39 -12.29
CA LEU A 85 9.63 -6.14 -12.60
C LEU A 85 10.24 -5.55 -11.33
N LEU A 86 11.57 -5.64 -11.21
CA LEU A 86 12.30 -5.05 -10.09
C LEU A 86 12.48 -3.56 -10.33
N GLY A 87 12.06 -2.74 -9.39
CA GLY A 87 12.29 -1.31 -9.45
C GLY A 87 11.38 -0.51 -8.54
N ASP A 88 11.79 0.73 -8.36
CA ASP A 88 11.02 1.76 -7.72
C ASP A 88 10.02 2.33 -8.74
N PHE A 89 8.74 2.25 -8.42
CA PHE A 89 7.67 2.74 -9.31
C PHE A 89 7.68 4.26 -9.53
N GLU A 90 8.42 5.03 -8.73
CA GLU A 90 8.66 6.46 -9.00
C GLU A 90 9.68 6.67 -10.12
N HIS A 91 10.60 5.73 -10.31
CA HIS A 91 11.67 5.80 -11.29
C HIS A 91 11.44 4.92 -12.52
N LEU A 92 10.54 3.95 -12.47
CA LEU A 92 10.17 3.13 -13.61
C LEU A 92 9.27 3.90 -14.56
N SER A 93 9.75 4.12 -15.77
CA SER A 93 9.01 4.86 -16.79
C SER A 93 8.32 3.98 -17.84
N ARG A 94 8.62 2.68 -17.87
CA ARG A 94 8.23 1.81 -18.99
C ARG A 94 8.07 0.35 -18.58
N LEU A 95 7.03 -0.29 -19.11
CA LEU A 95 6.85 -1.75 -19.05
C LEU A 95 7.70 -2.46 -20.12
N PRO A 96 8.01 -3.78 -19.95
CA PRO A 96 8.67 -4.57 -20.98
C PRO A 96 7.92 -4.56 -22.31
N ASP A 97 8.68 -4.50 -23.43
CA ASP A 97 8.10 -4.37 -24.79
C ASP A 97 7.45 -5.65 -25.29
N ASP A 98 7.82 -6.80 -24.74
CA ASP A 98 7.36 -8.12 -25.16
C ASP A 98 6.07 -8.58 -24.47
N LEU A 99 5.44 -7.73 -23.65
CA LEU A 99 4.14 -8.02 -23.03
C LEU A 99 3.01 -8.10 -24.08
N PRO A 100 1.95 -8.88 -23.82
CA PRO A 100 0.74 -8.91 -24.65
C PRO A 100 0.23 -7.50 -24.95
N ARG A 101 -0.44 -7.30 -26.09
CA ARG A 101 -0.92 -5.98 -26.53
C ARG A 101 -2.27 -5.56 -25.94
N GLY A 102 -2.86 -6.39 -25.07
CA GLY A 102 -4.09 -6.09 -24.36
C GLY A 102 -4.00 -4.86 -23.46
N ARG A 103 -5.13 -4.46 -22.92
CA ARG A 103 -5.21 -3.29 -22.01
C ARG A 103 -4.29 -3.47 -20.80
N ARG A 104 -3.68 -2.38 -20.36
CA ARG A 104 -2.88 -2.35 -19.15
C ARG A 104 -3.75 -1.98 -17.96
N ILE A 105 -3.66 -2.76 -16.90
CA ILE A 105 -4.44 -2.60 -15.68
C ILE A 105 -3.47 -2.44 -14.52
N GLY A 106 -3.48 -1.28 -13.87
CA GLY A 106 -2.76 -1.07 -12.62
C GLY A 106 -3.57 -1.60 -11.44
N PHE A 107 -2.89 -2.15 -10.46
CA PHE A 107 -3.49 -2.59 -9.20
C PHE A 107 -2.61 -2.15 -8.03
N PHE A 108 -3.15 -1.33 -7.14
CA PHE A 108 -2.45 -0.83 -5.96
C PHE A 108 -3.34 -0.94 -4.73
N PRO A 109 -3.39 -2.13 -4.10
CA PRO A 109 -4.23 -2.41 -2.95
C PRO A 109 -3.60 -2.01 -1.62
N GLY A 110 -4.35 -2.21 -0.54
CA GLY A 110 -3.85 -2.13 0.84
C GLY A 110 -3.78 -0.73 1.42
N SER A 111 -4.31 0.25 0.71
CA SER A 111 -4.20 1.67 1.09
C SER A 111 -2.75 2.17 1.22
N THR A 112 -1.82 1.48 0.55
CA THR A 112 -0.39 1.82 0.54
C THR A 112 -0.14 3.25 0.05
N ILE A 113 -1.00 3.76 -0.84
CA ILE A 113 -0.96 5.16 -1.28
C ILE A 113 -1.12 6.17 -0.14
N GLY A 114 -1.75 5.76 0.96
CA GLY A 114 -1.90 6.57 2.17
C GLY A 114 -0.59 6.82 2.92
N ASN A 115 0.46 6.05 2.63
CA ASN A 115 1.78 6.24 3.23
C ASN A 115 2.61 7.32 2.51
N LEU A 116 2.13 7.77 1.33
CA LEU A 116 2.75 8.84 0.56
C LEU A 116 2.21 10.22 0.99
N GLU A 117 3.08 11.23 0.92
CA GLU A 117 2.59 12.61 1.05
C GLU A 117 1.66 12.96 -0.11
N PRO A 118 0.75 13.95 0.02
CA PRO A 118 -0.24 14.27 -1.01
C PRO A 118 0.33 14.44 -2.42
N ASP A 119 1.40 15.21 -2.53
CA ASP A 119 2.05 15.48 -3.81
C ASP A 119 2.76 14.23 -4.36
N GLU A 120 3.28 13.37 -3.49
CA GLU A 120 3.89 12.09 -3.86
C GLU A 120 2.84 11.12 -4.40
N ALA A 121 1.67 11.04 -3.77
CA ALA A 121 0.56 10.22 -4.24
C ALA A 121 0.08 10.64 -5.64
N VAL A 122 -0.03 11.96 -5.89
CA VAL A 122 -0.36 12.49 -7.23
C VAL A 122 0.74 12.16 -8.24
N ARG A 123 2.01 12.37 -7.88
CA ARG A 123 3.15 12.02 -8.75
C ARG A 123 3.18 10.53 -9.08
N PHE A 124 2.96 9.67 -8.08
CA PHE A 124 2.88 8.23 -8.26
C PHE A 124 1.77 7.84 -9.26
N LEU A 125 0.54 8.31 -9.06
CA LEU A 125 -0.58 8.02 -9.96
C LEU A 125 -0.32 8.54 -11.38
N ALA A 126 0.28 9.73 -11.52
CA ALA A 126 0.65 10.27 -12.83
C ALA A 126 1.76 9.45 -13.50
N ALA A 127 2.73 8.94 -12.75
CA ALA A 127 3.77 8.04 -13.26
C ALA A 127 3.18 6.69 -13.69
N ALA A 128 2.29 6.12 -12.88
CA ALA A 128 1.58 4.89 -13.21
C ALA A 128 0.76 5.05 -14.50
N ARG A 129 0.06 6.19 -14.68
CA ARG A 129 -0.68 6.48 -15.91
C ARG A 129 0.22 6.50 -17.16
N ARG A 130 1.37 7.20 -17.05
CA ARG A 130 2.34 7.23 -18.15
C ARG A 130 2.91 5.85 -18.48
N MET A 131 3.22 5.05 -17.46
CA MET A 131 3.75 3.69 -17.61
C MET A 131 2.76 2.74 -18.28
N LEU A 132 1.49 2.81 -17.85
CA LEU A 132 0.42 1.94 -18.35
C LEU A 132 -0.07 2.37 -19.74
N GLY A 133 -0.02 3.66 -20.06
CA GLY A 133 -0.40 4.22 -21.33
C GLY A 133 -1.89 4.59 -21.42
N GLU A 134 -2.25 5.18 -22.56
CA GLU A 134 -3.62 5.60 -22.85
C GLU A 134 -4.60 4.43 -22.89
N GLY A 135 -5.82 4.65 -22.41
CA GLY A 135 -6.88 3.63 -22.32
C GLY A 135 -6.66 2.60 -21.21
N SER A 136 -5.65 2.78 -20.37
CA SER A 136 -5.42 1.92 -19.21
C SER A 136 -6.50 2.08 -18.13
N LEU A 137 -6.59 1.07 -17.26
CA LEU A 137 -7.39 1.11 -16.05
C LEU A 137 -6.48 1.07 -14.83
N PHE A 138 -6.99 1.52 -13.68
CA PHE A 138 -6.26 1.41 -12.42
C PHE A 138 -7.23 1.12 -11.29
N ILE A 139 -6.99 0.03 -10.55
CA ILE A 139 -7.74 -0.32 -9.34
C ILE A 139 -6.92 0.15 -8.15
N LEU A 140 -7.46 1.11 -7.42
CA LEU A 140 -6.85 1.72 -6.25
C LEU A 140 -7.61 1.33 -4.99
N GLY A 141 -6.93 0.71 -4.02
CA GLY A 141 -7.45 0.45 -2.69
C GLY A 141 -7.11 1.58 -1.72
N THR A 142 -8.10 2.07 -0.98
CA THR A 142 -7.93 3.15 0.00
C THR A 142 -8.71 2.89 1.28
N ASP A 143 -8.10 3.25 2.41
CA ASP A 143 -8.77 3.25 3.71
C ASP A 143 -9.52 4.58 3.92
N MET A 144 -10.76 4.51 4.39
CA MET A 144 -11.64 5.68 4.47
C MET A 144 -11.53 6.38 5.82
N VAL A 145 -11.80 7.70 5.84
CA VAL A 145 -12.01 8.44 7.08
C VAL A 145 -13.22 7.84 7.83
N LYS A 146 -13.05 7.57 9.11
CA LYS A 146 -14.08 6.97 9.99
C LYS A 146 -13.83 7.38 11.44
N ASP A 147 -14.55 6.77 12.38
CA ASP A 147 -14.39 7.02 13.81
C ASP A 147 -12.91 6.89 14.25
N ALA A 148 -12.44 7.90 15.00
CA ALA A 148 -11.04 7.97 15.45
C ALA A 148 -10.66 6.80 16.35
N GLY A 149 -11.57 6.29 17.17
CA GLY A 149 -11.31 5.14 18.05
C GLY A 149 -11.09 3.87 17.26
N VAL A 150 -11.83 3.67 16.17
CA VAL A 150 -11.64 2.53 15.25
C VAL A 150 -10.29 2.63 14.54
N LEU A 151 -9.91 3.83 14.10
CA LEU A 151 -8.62 4.07 13.46
C LEU A 151 -7.47 3.81 14.43
N VAL A 152 -7.50 4.40 15.63
CA VAL A 152 -6.44 4.23 16.63
C VAL A 152 -6.30 2.76 17.01
N ALA A 153 -7.40 2.04 17.28
CA ALA A 153 -7.35 0.62 17.63
C ALA A 153 -6.70 -0.27 16.54
N ALA A 154 -6.82 0.12 15.26
CA ALA A 154 -6.20 -0.61 14.17
C ALA A 154 -4.67 -0.44 14.13
N TYR A 155 -4.15 0.67 14.65
CA TYR A 155 -2.72 1.01 14.68
C TYR A 155 -2.08 0.92 16.08
N ASP A 156 -2.87 0.60 17.10
CA ASP A 156 -2.42 0.32 18.49
C ASP A 156 -3.23 -0.86 19.04
N ASP A 157 -3.01 -2.03 18.47
CA ASP A 157 -3.73 -3.25 18.77
C ASP A 157 -3.41 -3.78 20.18
N ALA A 158 -4.42 -4.32 20.85
CA ALA A 158 -4.32 -4.82 22.22
C ALA A 158 -3.25 -5.95 22.42
N ARG A 159 -2.84 -6.63 21.34
CA ARG A 159 -1.78 -7.64 21.36
C ARG A 159 -0.37 -7.05 21.21
N GLY A 160 -0.26 -5.75 20.93
CA GLY A 160 1.01 -5.06 20.76
C GLY A 160 1.81 -5.45 19.52
N VAL A 161 1.15 -6.04 18.51
CA VAL A 161 1.84 -6.45 17.26
C VAL A 161 2.31 -5.22 16.49
N THR A 162 1.47 -4.19 16.37
CA THR A 162 1.84 -2.94 15.73
C THR A 162 2.94 -2.20 16.52
N ALA A 163 2.85 -2.22 17.86
CA ALA A 163 3.90 -1.66 18.72
C ALA A 163 5.25 -2.36 18.51
N ALA A 164 5.26 -3.69 18.43
CA ALA A 164 6.47 -4.46 18.15
C ALA A 164 7.03 -4.16 16.75
N PHE A 165 6.16 -4.06 15.74
CA PHE A 165 6.53 -3.67 14.38
C PHE A 165 7.19 -2.28 14.35
N ASN A 166 6.59 -1.29 15.02
CA ASN A 166 7.12 0.06 15.07
C ASN A 166 8.48 0.12 15.79
N LYS A 167 8.62 -0.55 16.96
CA LYS A 167 9.89 -0.65 17.68
C LYS A 167 11.00 -1.36 16.90
N ASN A 168 10.63 -2.25 15.96
CA ASN A 168 11.60 -2.94 15.12
C ASN A 168 12.42 -1.98 14.24
N LEU A 169 11.93 -0.77 13.97
CA LEU A 169 12.71 0.27 13.29
C LEU A 169 13.98 0.63 14.09
N LEU A 170 13.87 0.78 15.41
CA LEU A 170 15.02 1.05 16.26
C LEU A 170 15.94 -0.17 16.35
N ALA A 171 15.38 -1.37 16.45
CA ALA A 171 16.17 -2.60 16.46
C ALA A 171 16.99 -2.76 15.16
N ARG A 172 16.38 -2.44 14.01
CA ARG A 172 17.06 -2.44 12.72
C ARG A 172 18.11 -1.35 12.63
N ALA A 173 17.82 -0.14 13.11
CA ALA A 173 18.82 0.93 13.17
C ALA A 173 20.05 0.52 14.01
N ASN A 174 19.82 -0.15 15.14
CA ASN A 174 20.92 -0.69 15.96
C ASN A 174 21.72 -1.74 15.19
N ALA A 175 21.08 -2.65 14.50
CA ALA A 175 21.74 -3.74 13.80
C ALA A 175 22.44 -3.31 12.49
N GLU A 176 21.77 -2.45 11.70
CA GLU A 176 22.19 -2.11 10.35
C GLU A 176 23.02 -0.82 10.27
N LEU A 177 22.78 0.14 11.19
CA LEU A 177 23.45 1.44 11.23
C LEU A 177 24.36 1.61 12.45
N HIS A 178 24.60 0.53 13.20
CA HIS A 178 25.41 0.55 14.43
C HIS A 178 24.93 1.61 15.44
N ALA A 179 23.62 1.81 15.52
CA ALA A 179 23.02 2.68 16.50
C ALA A 179 22.96 1.99 17.89
N ASP A 180 22.69 2.76 18.93
CA ASP A 180 22.60 2.27 20.32
C ASP A 180 21.29 2.69 21.01
N PHE A 181 20.17 2.67 20.26
CA PHE A 181 18.86 2.94 20.88
C PHE A 181 18.55 1.92 21.98
N ASP A 182 18.16 2.42 23.15
CA ASP A 182 17.49 1.60 24.15
C ASP A 182 16.01 1.46 23.76
N LEU A 183 15.60 0.27 23.31
CA LEU A 183 14.25 0.02 22.87
C LEU A 183 13.21 0.14 23.99
N ASP A 184 13.63 -0.08 25.24
CA ASP A 184 12.74 0.01 26.39
C ASP A 184 12.51 1.45 26.85
N ALA A 185 13.37 2.38 26.40
CA ALA A 185 13.17 3.80 26.62
C ALA A 185 12.10 4.44 25.72
N PHE A 186 11.54 3.69 24.76
CA PHE A 186 10.51 4.18 23.85
C PHE A 186 9.22 3.35 23.92
N ALA A 187 8.09 4.03 23.93
CA ALA A 187 6.77 3.43 23.80
C ALA A 187 6.18 3.73 22.42
N HIS A 188 5.46 2.77 21.85
CA HIS A 188 4.63 3.01 20.67
C HIS A 188 3.46 3.93 21.00
N GLN A 189 3.10 4.80 20.07
CA GLN A 189 1.95 5.67 20.15
C GLN A 189 1.35 5.84 18.76
N ALA A 190 0.06 5.53 18.60
CA ALA A 190 -0.73 5.83 17.40
C ALA A 190 -1.61 7.06 17.65
N VAL A 191 -1.59 8.01 16.72
CA VAL A 191 -2.33 9.28 16.83
C VAL A 191 -3.15 9.50 15.57
N TRP A 192 -4.44 9.79 15.73
CA TRP A 192 -5.27 10.31 14.64
C TRP A 192 -5.08 11.82 14.53
N ASN A 193 -4.64 12.28 13.37
CA ASN A 193 -4.52 13.70 13.04
C ASN A 193 -5.68 14.09 12.11
N PRO A 194 -6.74 14.75 12.63
CA PRO A 194 -7.91 15.12 11.84
C PRO A 194 -7.63 16.23 10.82
N GLU A 195 -6.65 17.10 11.05
CA GLU A 195 -6.32 18.20 10.13
C GLU A 195 -5.74 17.67 8.82
N THR A 196 -4.95 16.62 8.88
CA THR A 196 -4.31 15.99 7.73
C THR A 196 -4.98 14.68 7.31
N SER A 197 -6.03 14.26 8.04
CA SER A 197 -6.76 13.01 7.84
C SER A 197 -5.82 11.80 7.80
N ARG A 198 -4.90 11.69 8.76
CA ARG A 198 -3.95 10.57 8.79
C ARG A 198 -3.77 9.96 10.17
N MET A 199 -3.55 8.67 10.19
CA MET A 199 -2.94 7.98 11.31
C MET A 199 -1.44 8.24 11.28
N GLU A 200 -0.89 8.58 12.44
CA GLU A 200 0.54 8.77 12.63
C GLU A 200 1.03 7.76 13.65
N MET A 201 2.11 7.05 13.36
CA MET A 201 2.78 6.20 14.32
C MET A 201 4.04 6.89 14.83
N HIS A 202 4.20 6.86 16.13
CA HIS A 202 5.32 7.49 16.83
C HIS A 202 5.98 6.49 17.78
N LEU A 203 7.27 6.72 18.02
CA LEU A 203 8.01 6.15 19.15
C LEU A 203 8.27 7.28 20.14
N ARG A 204 7.57 7.25 21.28
CA ARG A 204 7.63 8.29 22.32
C ARG A 204 8.63 7.91 23.40
N ALA A 205 9.58 8.77 23.69
CA ALA A 205 10.49 8.60 24.82
C ALA A 205 9.71 8.62 26.14
N ILE A 206 9.86 7.58 26.96
CA ILE A 206 9.17 7.45 28.27
C ILE A 206 9.96 8.05 29.43
N ALA A 207 11.23 8.34 29.21
CA ALA A 207 12.14 9.06 30.10
C ALA A 207 13.20 9.77 29.24
N PRO A 208 13.95 10.75 29.80
CA PRO A 208 15.08 11.33 29.08
C PRO A 208 16.07 10.24 28.68
N THR A 209 16.39 10.18 27.39
CA THR A 209 17.29 9.16 26.84
C THR A 209 18.19 9.72 25.74
N THR A 210 19.20 8.96 25.34
CA THR A 210 20.10 9.32 24.25
C THR A 210 20.31 8.12 23.34
N ALA A 211 20.51 8.39 22.05
CA ALA A 211 20.95 7.38 21.09
C ALA A 211 22.06 7.94 20.20
N ARG A 212 22.94 7.08 19.73
CA ARG A 212 23.98 7.42 18.77
C ARG A 212 23.72 6.70 17.46
N ILE A 213 23.90 7.39 16.35
CA ILE A 213 23.85 6.82 15.01
C ILE A 213 25.00 7.47 14.23
N ASP A 214 25.84 6.69 13.60
CA ASP A 214 26.93 7.18 12.76
C ASP A 214 27.77 8.31 13.43
N GLY A 215 28.13 8.09 14.71
CA GLY A 215 28.92 9.02 15.51
C GLY A 215 28.16 10.27 16.00
N ARG A 216 26.90 10.47 15.61
CA ARG A 216 26.04 11.57 16.07
C ARG A 216 25.24 11.15 17.28
N THR A 217 25.12 12.02 18.26
CA THR A 217 24.30 11.80 19.46
C THR A 217 23.01 12.58 19.37
N PHE A 218 21.89 11.87 19.51
CA PHE A 218 20.55 12.41 19.60
C PHE A 218 20.09 12.31 21.06
N ARG A 219 19.48 13.38 21.56
CA ARG A 219 18.93 13.43 22.92
C ARG A 219 17.43 13.59 22.82
N PHE A 220 16.71 12.83 23.64
CA PHE A 220 15.27 12.87 23.72
C PHE A 220 14.87 13.23 25.15
N LEU A 221 14.04 14.23 25.29
CA LEU A 221 13.35 14.51 26.54
C LEU A 221 12.18 13.54 26.72
N GLU A 222 11.73 13.36 27.95
CA GLU A 222 10.50 12.63 28.20
C GLU A 222 9.33 13.23 27.40
N GLY A 223 8.58 12.38 26.69
CA GLY A 223 7.46 12.77 25.84
C GLY A 223 7.83 13.15 24.40
N GLU A 224 9.11 13.38 24.09
CA GLU A 224 9.52 13.60 22.68
C GLU A 224 9.28 12.35 21.83
N THR A 225 8.93 12.57 20.57
CA THR A 225 8.54 11.49 19.66
C THR A 225 9.41 11.43 18.41
N ILE A 226 9.65 10.22 17.93
CA ILE A 226 10.12 9.95 16.58
C ILE A 226 8.88 9.57 15.76
N HIS A 227 8.52 10.38 14.77
CA HIS A 227 7.46 10.03 13.83
C HIS A 227 7.99 8.97 12.86
N THR A 228 7.35 7.82 12.81
CA THR A 228 7.86 6.64 12.09
C THR A 228 7.07 6.32 10.84
N GLU A 229 5.77 6.54 10.83
CA GLU A 229 4.90 6.24 9.70
C GLU A 229 3.66 7.13 9.69
N SER A 230 3.20 7.47 8.49
CA SER A 230 1.90 8.08 8.25
C SER A 230 1.03 7.17 7.41
N SER A 231 -0.27 7.15 7.70
CA SER A 231 -1.26 6.47 6.85
C SER A 231 -2.48 7.35 6.68
N ARG A 232 -2.56 8.03 5.54
CA ARG A 232 -3.68 8.91 5.20
C ARG A 232 -4.95 8.09 5.00
N LYS A 233 -6.07 8.67 5.44
CA LYS A 233 -7.42 8.17 5.20
C LYS A 233 -8.12 9.10 4.22
N PHE A 234 -9.02 8.51 3.43
CA PHE A 234 -9.58 9.18 2.26
C PHE A 234 -11.09 9.37 2.40
N THR A 235 -11.62 10.34 1.69
CA THR A 235 -13.04 10.45 1.37
C THR A 235 -13.24 10.27 -0.15
N PRO A 236 -14.45 10.00 -0.64
CA PRO A 236 -14.67 9.92 -2.09
C PRO A 236 -14.22 11.19 -2.84
N GLU A 237 -14.34 12.36 -2.22
CA GLU A 237 -13.92 13.64 -2.79
C GLU A 237 -12.40 13.75 -2.89
N THR A 238 -11.68 13.35 -1.84
CA THR A 238 -10.20 13.38 -1.84
C THR A 238 -9.61 12.35 -2.82
N ILE A 239 -10.25 11.18 -2.97
CA ILE A 239 -9.88 10.19 -3.99
C ILE A 239 -10.04 10.78 -5.40
N ARG A 240 -11.19 11.42 -5.70
CA ARG A 240 -11.43 12.07 -7.00
C ARG A 240 -10.41 13.15 -7.28
N SER A 241 -10.24 14.08 -6.36
CA SER A 241 -9.29 15.19 -6.51
C SER A 241 -7.87 14.72 -6.78
N MET A 242 -7.40 13.71 -6.03
CA MET A 242 -6.07 13.12 -6.22
C MET A 242 -5.93 12.45 -7.59
N ALA A 243 -6.91 11.63 -7.98
CA ALA A 243 -6.90 10.94 -9.26
C ALA A 243 -6.94 11.91 -10.45
N GLU A 244 -7.83 12.91 -10.42
CA GLU A 244 -7.98 13.93 -11.46
C GLU A 244 -6.72 14.80 -11.60
N SER A 245 -6.10 15.15 -10.46
CA SER A 245 -4.81 15.89 -10.45
C SER A 245 -3.68 15.09 -11.11
N ALA A 246 -3.77 13.76 -11.09
CA ALA A 246 -2.83 12.84 -11.75
C ALA A 246 -3.22 12.49 -13.20
N GLY A 247 -4.29 13.09 -13.73
CA GLY A 247 -4.79 12.89 -15.10
C GLY A 247 -5.69 11.67 -15.28
N TRP A 248 -6.13 11.02 -14.22
CA TRP A 248 -7.09 9.92 -14.26
C TRP A 248 -8.53 10.44 -14.15
N SER A 249 -9.45 9.79 -14.80
CA SER A 249 -10.90 9.96 -14.55
C SER A 249 -11.38 8.84 -13.61
N VAL A 250 -12.21 9.20 -12.61
CA VAL A 250 -12.77 8.22 -11.68
C VAL A 250 -14.07 7.66 -12.26
N SER A 251 -14.03 6.40 -12.66
CA SER A 251 -15.18 5.70 -13.22
C SER A 251 -16.13 5.21 -12.12
N ARG A 252 -15.59 4.74 -11.01
CA ARG A 252 -16.35 4.12 -9.92
C ARG A 252 -15.58 4.21 -8.60
N ILE A 253 -16.30 4.31 -7.50
CA ILE A 253 -15.81 4.12 -6.14
C ILE A 253 -16.79 3.21 -5.41
N ASP A 254 -16.34 2.01 -5.06
CA ASP A 254 -17.08 1.07 -4.24
C ASP A 254 -16.58 1.17 -2.81
N VAL A 255 -17.50 1.34 -1.87
CA VAL A 255 -17.17 1.47 -0.45
C VAL A 255 -17.76 0.29 0.31
N SER A 256 -16.96 -0.35 1.15
CA SER A 256 -17.43 -1.44 2.02
C SER A 256 -18.31 -0.93 3.16
N PRO A 257 -19.10 -1.80 3.81
CA PRO A 257 -19.66 -1.48 5.14
C PRO A 257 -18.55 -1.11 6.14
N GLU A 258 -18.95 -0.44 7.23
CA GLU A 258 -18.02 -0.08 8.29
C GLU A 258 -17.37 -1.31 8.98
N PRO A 259 -16.10 -1.21 9.36
CA PRO A 259 -15.17 -0.11 9.13
C PRO A 259 -14.74 -0.01 7.64
N SER A 260 -15.06 1.14 7.02
CA SER A 260 -15.10 1.27 5.57
C SER A 260 -13.72 1.39 4.91
N VAL A 261 -13.57 0.70 3.79
CA VAL A 261 -12.49 0.87 2.80
C VAL A 261 -13.11 1.09 1.43
N ALA A 262 -12.35 1.60 0.48
CA ALA A 262 -12.84 1.79 -0.88
C ALA A 262 -11.93 1.11 -1.91
N LEU A 263 -12.57 0.62 -2.98
CA LEU A 263 -11.92 0.26 -4.25
C LEU A 263 -12.38 1.25 -5.32
N SER A 264 -11.44 1.91 -5.94
CA SER A 264 -11.69 2.91 -6.98
C SER A 264 -11.19 2.40 -8.33
N LEU A 265 -12.05 2.45 -9.35
CA LEU A 265 -11.68 2.16 -10.73
C LEU A 265 -11.44 3.49 -11.46
N LEU A 266 -10.19 3.70 -11.88
CA LEU A 266 -9.74 4.88 -12.61
C LEU A 266 -9.52 4.52 -14.08
N ARG A 267 -9.71 5.51 -14.98
CA ARG A 267 -9.47 5.40 -16.44
C ARG A 267 -8.44 6.43 -16.88
N GLY A 268 -7.43 5.95 -17.62
CA GLY A 268 -6.31 6.75 -18.11
C GLY A 268 -6.47 7.27 -19.54
#